data_3aba4fbad355a08cc8bc80bb0c9e6d64
#
_entry.id   3aba4fbad355a08cc8bc80bb0c9e6d64
#
_cell.length_a   1.000
_cell.length_b   1.000
_cell.length_c   1.000
_cell.angle_alpha   90.00
_cell.angle_beta   90.00
_cell.angle_gamma   90.00
#
_symmetry.space_group_name_H-M   'P 1'
#
loop_
_entity.id
_entity.type
_entity.pdbx_description
1 polymer ?
#
loop_
_entity_poly.entity_id
_entity_poly.type
_entity_poly.pdbx_seq_one_letter_code
_entity_poly.pdbx_strand_id
1 'polypeptide(L)'
;MASLSASGEANPQIPTETAQNAINSNPLSGTTPQEILVDVNRFVEAKGLREHRDVFQKGALLARVQNIPDAYEDIDLLSNEEKEYIRYEVSHKWRSSPPLLYLLCALCAGCAIVQGMDQTVINGAQAFYFKEFGIKDPLMQGFLNGAPYASAALLGCWLNAPLNDKFGRRGTIFVSCCIAALTGIIQAASSGWVDFMIGRLVLGIAVGAKSSTTPIYAAESAPKEVRGALTMMWQMWTAFGIMVGYAASLGFQNCDFLGENSQWRWMIGVSSFPPIVVGALVYLLPDSPRWYMDKGNYRKAFESMRKLRRHDIQAARDIYLAHTYLEAEKQSKDGKNLLKELVTVRRNWRAAQSAWFCMFMQQFCGVNVIAYYSTRIFTDTGFSRDVALTASFGCGVLNWLGALPAVLTIDRFGRRNLLLATLPLLSISLLWTAGSFQVQDPQLRTSLVIASVYVFMFIYSPGLGPVPFTYSAEAFPLHIRALGMASATAVTWALNFLISFSWPKMMEAMTPTGGFCWYGAWNAVGFVFAYFLVPETKGRTLEELDEVFSVRNRDHALYHWRRLKYGVLKLARVDVEPVPPLYEVEGPQEPKPSNA
;
A
#
# COMPACT_ATOMS: atom_id res chain seq x y z
N MET A 1 -3.74 72.21 -28.68
CA MET A 1 -2.63 71.28 -28.97
C MET A 1 -2.68 70.14 -28.02
N ALA A 2 -2.68 68.96 -28.55
CA ALA A 2 -3.07 67.68 -27.99
C ALA A 2 -2.20 67.20 -26.82
N SER A 3 -2.82 66.59 -25.83
CA SER A 3 -2.20 65.72 -24.86
C SER A 3 -2.89 64.36 -24.92
N LEU A 4 -2.18 63.36 -25.40
CA LEU A 4 -2.56 61.97 -25.47
C LEU A 4 -2.64 61.34 -24.08
N SER A 5 -3.75 60.70 -23.79
CA SER A 5 -3.99 59.86 -22.66
C SER A 5 -3.18 58.56 -22.76
N ALA A 6 -2.38 58.26 -21.74
CA ALA A 6 -1.72 56.98 -21.57
C ALA A 6 -2.75 55.94 -21.13
N SER A 7 -2.94 54.90 -21.96
CA SER A 7 -3.63 53.65 -21.62
C SER A 7 -2.82 52.89 -20.60
N GLY A 8 -3.41 52.65 -19.43
CA GLY A 8 -2.81 51.78 -18.39
C GLY A 8 -2.85 50.33 -18.88
N GLU A 9 -1.70 49.81 -19.23
CA GLU A 9 -1.49 48.36 -19.38
C GLU A 9 -1.63 47.74 -17.98
N ALA A 10 -2.61 46.88 -17.82
CA ALA A 10 -2.74 46.04 -16.65
C ALA A 10 -1.52 45.10 -16.59
N ASN A 11 -0.67 45.33 -15.60
CA ASN A 11 0.45 44.47 -15.29
C ASN A 11 -0.07 43.07 -14.95
N PRO A 12 0.31 42.01 -15.68
CA PRO A 12 -0.13 40.67 -15.34
C PRO A 12 0.41 40.32 -13.95
N GLN A 13 -0.49 40.18 -12.98
CA GLN A 13 -0.12 39.74 -11.63
C GLN A 13 0.61 38.41 -11.74
N ILE A 14 1.87 38.37 -11.31
CA ILE A 14 2.65 37.14 -11.19
C ILE A 14 1.88 36.21 -10.25
N PRO A 15 1.49 35.00 -10.69
CA PRO A 15 0.77 34.07 -9.86
C PRO A 15 1.54 33.80 -8.56
N THR A 16 0.86 33.73 -7.44
CA THR A 16 1.48 33.34 -6.18
C THR A 16 2.11 31.95 -6.32
N GLU A 17 3.20 31.68 -5.64
CA GLU A 17 3.99 30.44 -5.68
C GLU A 17 3.12 29.16 -5.54
N THR A 18 2.07 29.26 -4.73
CA THR A 18 1.04 28.20 -4.58
C THR A 18 0.25 27.95 -5.88
N ALA A 19 -0.01 29.00 -6.65
CA ALA A 19 -0.67 28.91 -7.94
C ALA A 19 0.26 28.32 -9.02
N GLN A 20 1.57 28.66 -8.97
CA GLN A 20 2.57 28.12 -9.88
C GLN A 20 2.78 26.61 -9.67
N ASN A 21 2.84 26.14 -8.42
CA ASN A 21 2.96 24.71 -8.07
C ASN A 21 1.67 23.92 -8.41
N ALA A 22 0.52 24.54 -8.30
CA ALA A 22 -0.75 23.97 -8.74
C ALA A 22 -0.83 23.82 -10.29
N ILE A 23 -0.22 24.76 -11.01
CA ILE A 23 -0.08 24.75 -12.47
C ILE A 23 0.79 23.56 -12.91
N ASN A 24 1.93 23.34 -12.30
CA ASN A 24 2.86 22.27 -12.67
C ASN A 24 2.33 20.84 -12.39
N SER A 25 1.35 20.69 -11.49
CA SER A 25 0.77 19.38 -11.14
C SER A 25 -0.45 18.95 -11.98
N ASN A 26 -1.02 19.86 -12.79
CA ASN A 26 -2.21 19.58 -13.61
C ASN A 26 -1.92 19.91 -15.08
N PRO A 27 -1.94 18.92 -16.00
CA PRO A 27 -1.64 19.13 -17.41
C PRO A 27 -2.59 20.13 -18.11
N LEU A 28 -3.74 20.44 -17.51
CA LEU A 28 -4.72 21.39 -18.04
C LEU A 28 -4.53 22.83 -17.52
N SER A 29 -3.70 23.05 -16.53
CA SER A 29 -3.58 24.35 -15.85
C SER A 29 -2.94 25.44 -16.72
N GLY A 30 -2.11 25.07 -17.71
CA GLY A 30 -1.50 25.99 -18.69
C GLY A 30 -2.39 26.37 -19.88
N THR A 31 -3.58 25.75 -20.01
CA THR A 31 -4.47 25.97 -21.16
C THR A 31 -5.53 27.05 -20.85
N THR A 32 -5.95 27.79 -21.89
CA THR A 32 -7.03 28.78 -21.75
C THR A 32 -8.39 28.09 -21.68
N PRO A 33 -9.42 28.72 -21.05
CA PRO A 33 -10.77 28.15 -21.02
C PRO A 33 -11.34 27.85 -22.44
N GLN A 34 -11.02 28.68 -23.43
CA GLN A 34 -11.49 28.50 -24.80
C GLN A 34 -10.83 27.29 -25.48
N GLU A 35 -9.52 27.09 -25.30
CA GLU A 35 -8.80 25.92 -25.80
C GLU A 35 -9.37 24.62 -25.21
N ILE A 36 -9.67 24.62 -23.89
CA ILE A 36 -10.28 23.46 -23.23
C ILE A 36 -11.67 23.16 -23.80
N LEU A 37 -12.50 24.18 -24.04
CA LEU A 37 -13.82 23.99 -24.63
C LEU A 37 -13.74 23.43 -26.06
N VAL A 38 -12.75 23.81 -26.82
CA VAL A 38 -12.51 23.23 -28.17
C VAL A 38 -12.06 21.78 -28.05
N ASP A 39 -11.12 21.49 -27.15
CA ASP A 39 -10.58 20.14 -26.96
C ASP A 39 -11.64 19.18 -26.42
N VAL A 40 -12.41 19.60 -25.40
CA VAL A 40 -13.48 18.75 -24.84
C VAL A 40 -14.59 18.48 -25.85
N ASN A 41 -14.90 19.42 -26.74
CA ASN A 41 -15.89 19.19 -27.82
C ASN A 41 -15.37 18.11 -28.79
N ARG A 42 -14.10 18.17 -29.17
CA ARG A 42 -13.46 17.15 -30.01
C ARG A 42 -13.43 15.79 -29.28
N PHE A 43 -13.09 15.79 -27.99
CA PHE A 43 -13.11 14.60 -27.17
C PHE A 43 -14.50 13.95 -27.11
N VAL A 44 -15.53 14.72 -26.81
CA VAL A 44 -16.91 14.24 -26.72
C VAL A 44 -17.40 13.65 -28.04
N GLU A 45 -17.05 14.26 -29.17
CA GLU A 45 -17.37 13.74 -30.51
C GLU A 45 -16.61 12.45 -30.83
N ALA A 46 -15.30 12.44 -30.63
CA ALA A 46 -14.44 11.29 -30.90
C ALA A 46 -14.76 10.06 -30.03
N LYS A 47 -15.24 10.27 -28.81
CA LYS A 47 -15.50 9.19 -27.83
C LYS A 47 -16.99 8.81 -27.73
N GLY A 48 -17.87 9.40 -28.53
CA GLY A 48 -19.30 9.06 -28.58
C GLY A 48 -20.11 9.49 -27.36
N LEU A 49 -19.74 10.65 -26.76
CA LEU A 49 -20.37 11.20 -25.54
C LEU A 49 -21.24 12.44 -25.83
N ARG A 50 -21.72 12.59 -27.07
CA ARG A 50 -22.45 13.79 -27.54
C ARG A 50 -23.65 14.15 -26.67
N GLU A 51 -24.36 13.17 -26.12
CA GLU A 51 -25.50 13.35 -25.23
C GLU A 51 -25.15 14.10 -23.92
N HIS A 52 -23.88 14.08 -23.52
CA HIS A 52 -23.37 14.66 -22.28
C HIS A 52 -22.43 15.86 -22.50
N ARG A 53 -22.47 16.48 -23.69
CA ARG A 53 -21.55 17.58 -24.07
C ARG A 53 -21.49 18.68 -23.01
N ASP A 54 -22.63 19.16 -22.56
CA ASP A 54 -22.77 20.24 -21.57
C ASP A 54 -22.07 19.90 -20.24
N VAL A 55 -22.32 18.68 -19.76
CA VAL A 55 -21.73 18.18 -18.51
C VAL A 55 -20.21 18.05 -18.62
N PHE A 56 -19.71 17.62 -19.78
CA PHE A 56 -18.26 17.51 -20.03
C PHE A 56 -17.59 18.88 -20.19
N GLN A 57 -18.24 19.87 -20.81
CA GLN A 57 -17.71 21.23 -20.88
C GLN A 57 -17.51 21.83 -19.48
N LYS A 58 -18.53 21.73 -18.62
CA LYS A 58 -18.46 22.15 -17.22
C LYS A 58 -17.41 21.36 -16.44
N GLY A 59 -17.38 20.04 -16.60
CA GLY A 59 -16.41 19.14 -15.97
C GLY A 59 -14.96 19.44 -16.37
N ALA A 60 -14.70 19.76 -17.65
CA ALA A 60 -13.36 20.08 -18.13
C ALA A 60 -12.84 21.42 -17.58
N LEU A 61 -13.69 22.44 -17.48
CA LEU A 61 -13.35 23.70 -16.84
C LEU A 61 -13.03 23.51 -15.35
N LEU A 62 -13.80 22.66 -14.65
CA LEU A 62 -13.50 22.27 -13.27
C LEU A 62 -12.19 21.51 -13.14
N ALA A 63 -11.88 20.61 -14.09
CA ALA A 63 -10.64 19.86 -14.11
C ALA A 63 -9.41 20.77 -14.20
N ARG A 64 -9.52 21.86 -14.96
CA ARG A 64 -8.47 22.88 -15.08
C ARG A 64 -8.11 23.53 -13.76
N VAL A 65 -9.11 23.90 -12.97
CA VAL A 65 -8.94 24.67 -11.71
C VAL A 65 -8.89 23.80 -10.46
N GLN A 66 -8.94 22.50 -10.59
CA GLN A 66 -9.10 21.54 -9.48
C GLN A 66 -8.10 21.71 -8.33
N ASN A 67 -6.89 22.22 -8.61
CA ASN A 67 -5.84 22.41 -7.61
C ASN A 67 -5.80 23.83 -7.02
N ILE A 68 -6.62 24.73 -7.52
CA ILE A 68 -6.66 26.14 -7.08
C ILE A 68 -7.85 26.30 -6.14
N PRO A 69 -7.63 26.68 -4.86
CA PRO A 69 -8.72 26.89 -3.91
C PRO A 69 -9.74 27.90 -4.46
N ASP A 70 -11.00 27.58 -4.32
CA ASP A 70 -12.17 28.39 -4.66
C ASP A 70 -12.29 28.90 -6.11
N ALA A 71 -11.35 28.55 -7.00
CA ALA A 71 -11.38 28.99 -8.41
C ALA A 71 -12.57 28.44 -9.22
N TYR A 72 -13.32 27.46 -8.69
CA TYR A 72 -14.57 27.00 -9.29
C TYR A 72 -15.70 28.06 -9.21
N GLU A 73 -15.61 29.01 -8.29
CA GLU A 73 -16.59 30.11 -8.17
C GLU A 73 -16.56 31.04 -9.39
N ASP A 74 -15.39 31.18 -10.04
CA ASP A 74 -15.20 32.07 -11.20
C ASP A 74 -15.64 31.42 -12.53
N ILE A 75 -16.21 30.23 -12.51
CA ILE A 75 -16.68 29.54 -13.72
C ILE A 75 -18.13 29.94 -14.01
N ASP A 76 -18.35 30.80 -15.00
CA ASP A 76 -19.69 31.30 -15.38
C ASP A 76 -20.65 30.21 -15.86
N LEU A 77 -20.13 29.12 -16.46
CA LEU A 77 -20.95 28.01 -16.96
C LEU A 77 -21.62 27.20 -15.87
N LEU A 78 -21.15 27.29 -14.62
CA LEU A 78 -21.71 26.53 -13.50
C LEU A 78 -22.91 27.26 -12.89
N SER A 79 -24.00 26.54 -12.65
CA SER A 79 -25.13 27.06 -11.89
C SER A 79 -24.79 27.20 -10.40
N ASN A 80 -25.56 28.01 -9.69
CA ASN A 80 -25.37 28.19 -8.24
C ASN A 80 -25.51 26.85 -7.46
N GLU A 81 -26.44 26.00 -7.88
CA GLU A 81 -26.61 24.65 -7.28
C GLU A 81 -25.37 23.78 -7.50
N GLU A 82 -24.80 23.82 -8.72
CA GLU A 82 -23.60 23.07 -9.05
C GLU A 82 -22.37 23.55 -8.26
N LYS A 83 -22.23 24.86 -8.05
CA LYS A 83 -21.20 25.45 -7.19
C LYS A 83 -21.37 25.02 -5.73
N GLU A 84 -22.60 24.94 -5.22
CA GLU A 84 -22.90 24.47 -3.88
C GLU A 84 -22.50 23.00 -3.68
N TYR A 85 -22.76 22.12 -4.67
CA TYR A 85 -22.30 20.73 -4.63
C TYR A 85 -20.77 20.61 -4.58
N ILE A 86 -20.04 21.44 -5.33
CA ILE A 86 -18.58 21.43 -5.31
C ILE A 86 -18.06 21.95 -3.98
N ARG A 87 -18.66 23.02 -3.43
CA ARG A 87 -18.34 23.54 -2.10
C ARG A 87 -18.58 22.47 -1.01
N TYR A 88 -19.66 21.70 -1.13
CA TYR A 88 -19.94 20.58 -0.24
C TYR A 88 -18.87 19.46 -0.39
N GLU A 89 -18.43 19.13 -1.60
CA GLU A 89 -17.36 18.16 -1.85
C GLU A 89 -16.06 18.56 -1.16
N VAL A 90 -15.65 19.81 -1.29
CA VAL A 90 -14.42 20.34 -0.70
C VAL A 90 -14.48 20.36 0.83
N SER A 91 -15.62 20.78 1.40
CA SER A 91 -15.81 20.89 2.86
C SER A 91 -16.04 19.55 3.56
N HIS A 92 -16.67 18.57 2.88
CA HIS A 92 -17.07 17.29 3.46
C HIS A 92 -16.49 16.09 2.70
N LYS A 93 -15.15 15.98 2.65
CA LYS A 93 -14.39 15.00 1.86
C LYS A 93 -14.92 13.56 1.92
N TRP A 94 -15.32 13.09 3.11
CA TRP A 94 -15.86 11.75 3.29
C TRP A 94 -17.36 11.65 3.01
N ARG A 95 -18.16 12.58 3.51
CA ARG A 95 -19.63 12.55 3.40
C ARG A 95 -20.15 12.90 2.00
N SER A 96 -19.33 13.49 1.16
CA SER A 96 -19.67 13.83 -0.23
C SER A 96 -19.77 12.62 -1.16
N SER A 97 -19.30 11.45 -0.73
CA SER A 97 -19.27 10.25 -1.56
C SER A 97 -20.59 9.46 -1.53
N PRO A 98 -20.98 8.77 -2.62
CA PRO A 98 -22.19 7.95 -2.66
C PRO A 98 -22.01 6.64 -1.88
N PRO A 99 -23.11 5.98 -1.42
CA PRO A 99 -23.05 4.72 -0.68
C PRO A 99 -22.30 3.60 -1.43
N LEU A 100 -22.37 3.58 -2.75
CA LEU A 100 -21.70 2.59 -3.58
C LEU A 100 -20.17 2.67 -3.48
N LEU A 101 -19.60 3.87 -3.27
CA LEU A 101 -18.16 4.02 -3.02
C LEU A 101 -17.77 3.40 -1.66
N TYR A 102 -18.59 3.55 -0.63
CA TYR A 102 -18.34 2.90 0.66
C TYR A 102 -18.43 1.38 0.56
N LEU A 103 -19.38 0.86 -0.24
CA LEU A 103 -19.44 -0.58 -0.52
C LEU A 103 -18.19 -1.07 -1.25
N LEU A 104 -17.66 -0.29 -2.20
CA LEU A 104 -16.39 -0.58 -2.88
C LEU A 104 -15.24 -0.63 -1.86
N CYS A 105 -15.16 0.35 -0.97
CA CYS A 105 -14.16 0.36 0.10
C CYS A 105 -14.28 -0.86 1.02
N ALA A 106 -15.49 -1.23 1.41
CA ALA A 106 -15.76 -2.41 2.23
C ALA A 106 -15.35 -3.72 1.53
N LEU A 107 -15.58 -3.84 0.22
CA LEU A 107 -15.14 -5.00 -0.55
C LEU A 107 -13.62 -5.06 -0.72
N CYS A 108 -12.97 -3.91 -0.95
CA CYS A 108 -11.51 -3.84 -0.93
C CYS A 108 -10.94 -4.20 0.45
N ALA A 109 -11.58 -3.76 1.53
CA ALA A 109 -11.26 -4.18 2.89
C ALA A 109 -11.45 -5.70 3.06
N GLY A 110 -12.55 -6.27 2.57
CA GLY A 110 -12.79 -7.70 2.55
C GLY A 110 -11.68 -8.49 1.84
N CYS A 111 -11.20 -8.00 0.69
CA CYS A 111 -10.04 -8.59 0.01
C CYS A 111 -8.76 -8.58 0.86
N ALA A 112 -8.53 -7.51 1.61
CA ALA A 112 -7.39 -7.39 2.51
C ALA A 112 -7.54 -8.34 3.72
N ILE A 113 -8.75 -8.48 4.27
CA ILE A 113 -9.07 -9.43 5.35
C ILE A 113 -8.77 -10.86 4.90
N VAL A 114 -9.22 -11.25 3.70
CA VAL A 114 -8.90 -12.57 3.11
C VAL A 114 -7.39 -12.79 3.11
N GLN A 115 -6.61 -11.79 2.68
CA GLN A 115 -5.16 -11.88 2.64
C GLN A 115 -4.54 -12.11 4.03
N GLY A 116 -4.95 -11.32 5.01
CA GLY A 116 -4.42 -11.42 6.38
C GLY A 116 -4.81 -12.75 7.05
N MET A 117 -6.04 -13.21 6.81
CA MET A 117 -6.54 -14.47 7.34
C MET A 117 -5.78 -15.67 6.76
N ASP A 118 -5.57 -15.71 5.42
CA ASP A 118 -4.79 -16.76 4.74
C ASP A 118 -3.36 -16.89 5.29
N GLN A 119 -2.78 -15.79 5.77
CA GLN A 119 -1.44 -15.77 6.37
C GLN A 119 -1.40 -16.40 7.75
N THR A 120 -2.46 -16.28 8.55
CA THR A 120 -2.40 -16.59 9.98
C THR A 120 -3.18 -17.82 10.43
N VAL A 121 -4.17 -18.28 9.68
CA VAL A 121 -4.88 -19.55 10.00
C VAL A 121 -3.91 -20.73 10.04
N ILE A 122 -2.84 -20.68 9.25
CA ILE A 122 -1.81 -21.71 9.21
C ILE A 122 -1.04 -21.82 10.55
N ASN A 123 -0.94 -20.73 11.31
CA ASN A 123 -0.20 -20.69 12.55
C ASN A 123 -0.78 -21.64 13.61
N GLY A 124 -2.09 -21.67 13.77
CA GLY A 124 -2.77 -22.63 14.67
C GLY A 124 -2.84 -24.03 14.07
N ALA A 125 -3.12 -24.12 12.76
CA ALA A 125 -3.33 -25.38 12.07
C ALA A 125 -2.08 -26.27 11.96
N GLN A 126 -0.88 -25.68 11.83
CA GLN A 126 0.36 -26.43 11.60
C GLN A 126 0.71 -27.42 12.72
N ALA A 127 0.29 -27.14 13.94
CA ALA A 127 0.53 -28.04 15.08
C ALA A 127 -0.19 -29.39 14.94
N PHE A 128 -1.24 -29.45 14.11
CA PHE A 128 -2.04 -30.65 13.87
C PHE A 128 -1.62 -31.34 12.56
N TYR A 129 -1.62 -30.64 11.41
CA TYR A 129 -1.39 -31.30 10.13
C TYR A 129 0.06 -31.78 9.94
N PHE A 130 1.05 -31.19 10.61
CA PHE A 130 2.42 -31.76 10.60
C PHE A 130 2.46 -33.15 11.24
N LYS A 131 1.67 -33.37 12.31
CA LYS A 131 1.56 -34.69 12.96
C LYS A 131 0.80 -35.66 12.07
N GLU A 132 -0.34 -35.24 11.49
CA GLU A 132 -1.19 -36.05 10.64
C GLU A 132 -0.44 -36.49 9.37
N PHE A 133 0.29 -35.60 8.72
CA PHE A 133 1.07 -35.92 7.52
C PHE A 133 2.44 -36.53 7.80
N GLY A 134 2.85 -36.66 9.07
CA GLY A 134 4.13 -37.24 9.46
C GLY A 134 5.34 -36.39 9.09
N ILE A 135 5.18 -35.05 8.94
CA ILE A 135 6.23 -34.14 8.48
C ILE A 135 7.10 -33.73 9.67
N LYS A 136 8.31 -34.29 9.74
CA LYS A 136 9.30 -33.99 10.78
C LYS A 136 10.39 -33.04 10.30
N ASP A 137 10.74 -33.06 9.01
CA ASP A 137 11.79 -32.23 8.45
C ASP A 137 11.41 -30.72 8.50
N PRO A 138 12.23 -29.88 9.17
CA PRO A 138 12.00 -28.44 9.28
C PRO A 138 11.93 -27.71 7.94
N LEU A 139 12.70 -28.13 6.95
CA LEU A 139 12.68 -27.51 5.62
C LEU A 139 11.37 -27.79 4.90
N MET A 140 10.83 -29.03 5.04
CA MET A 140 9.55 -29.39 4.47
C MET A 140 8.39 -28.64 5.17
N GLN A 141 8.46 -28.45 6.50
CA GLN A 141 7.53 -27.62 7.25
C GLN A 141 7.51 -26.18 6.74
N GLY A 142 8.70 -25.60 6.58
CA GLY A 142 8.87 -24.24 6.05
C GLY A 142 8.39 -24.12 4.60
N PHE A 143 8.65 -25.12 3.76
CA PHE A 143 8.22 -25.14 2.36
C PHE A 143 6.69 -25.19 2.23
N LEU A 144 6.02 -26.06 2.99
CA LEU A 144 4.56 -26.13 3.03
C LEU A 144 3.92 -24.81 3.46
N ASN A 145 4.45 -24.19 4.51
CA ASN A 145 3.95 -22.90 4.99
C ASN A 145 4.20 -21.78 3.99
N GLY A 146 5.38 -21.77 3.35
CA GLY A 146 5.81 -20.73 2.42
C GLY A 146 5.29 -20.89 0.99
N ALA A 147 4.84 -22.06 0.56
CA ALA A 147 4.47 -22.36 -0.82
C ALA A 147 3.58 -21.31 -1.52
N PRO A 148 2.54 -20.72 -0.88
CA PRO A 148 1.74 -19.68 -1.52
C PRO A 148 2.54 -18.43 -1.87
N TYR A 149 3.52 -18.09 -1.06
CA TYR A 149 4.33 -16.88 -1.29
C TYR A 149 5.33 -17.09 -2.44
N ALA A 150 5.84 -18.30 -2.63
CA ALA A 150 6.65 -18.67 -3.79
C ALA A 150 5.85 -18.52 -5.09
N SER A 151 4.67 -19.11 -5.17
CA SER A 151 3.83 -19.01 -6.37
C SER A 151 3.25 -17.61 -6.58
N ALA A 152 2.98 -16.85 -5.52
CA ALA A 152 2.61 -15.44 -5.62
C ALA A 152 3.72 -14.59 -6.25
N ALA A 153 4.98 -14.77 -5.81
CA ALA A 153 6.13 -14.04 -6.33
C ALA A 153 6.45 -14.41 -7.78
N LEU A 154 6.45 -15.70 -8.09
CA LEU A 154 6.87 -16.22 -9.39
C LEU A 154 5.81 -16.06 -10.48
N LEU A 155 4.54 -16.19 -10.14
CA LEU A 155 3.43 -16.23 -11.09
C LEU A 155 2.35 -15.19 -10.78
N GLY A 156 1.85 -15.14 -9.54
CA GLY A 156 0.67 -14.36 -9.18
C GLY A 156 0.81 -12.85 -9.46
N CYS A 157 1.93 -12.25 -9.09
CA CYS A 157 2.20 -10.83 -9.32
C CYS A 157 2.31 -10.46 -10.80
N TRP A 158 2.81 -11.35 -11.63
CA TRP A 158 3.00 -11.12 -13.07
C TRP A 158 1.74 -11.41 -13.89
N LEU A 159 0.91 -12.36 -13.44
CA LEU A 159 -0.40 -12.64 -14.03
C LEU A 159 -1.43 -11.53 -13.78
N ASN A 160 -1.17 -10.64 -12.85
CA ASN A 160 -2.02 -9.50 -12.55
C ASN A 160 -2.32 -8.63 -13.80
N ALA A 161 -1.28 -8.30 -14.58
CA ALA A 161 -1.45 -7.44 -15.76
C ALA A 161 -2.37 -8.07 -16.83
N PRO A 162 -2.13 -9.31 -17.31
CA PRO A 162 -3.01 -9.93 -18.30
C PRO A 162 -4.42 -10.22 -17.78
N LEU A 163 -4.57 -10.56 -16.50
CA LEU A 163 -5.89 -10.76 -15.88
C LEU A 163 -6.68 -9.44 -15.83
N ASN A 164 -6.06 -8.37 -15.37
CA ASN A 164 -6.69 -7.05 -15.33
C ASN A 164 -7.02 -6.51 -16.73
N ASP A 165 -6.19 -6.79 -17.71
CA ASP A 165 -6.46 -6.41 -19.09
C ASP A 165 -7.69 -7.15 -19.65
N LYS A 166 -7.79 -8.47 -19.44
CA LYS A 166 -8.85 -9.30 -20.00
C LYS A 166 -10.17 -9.18 -19.23
N PHE A 167 -10.15 -9.23 -17.90
CA PHE A 167 -11.35 -9.35 -17.06
C PHE A 167 -11.74 -8.06 -16.33
N GLY A 168 -10.91 -7.02 -16.40
CA GLY A 168 -11.05 -5.82 -15.57
C GLY A 168 -10.62 -6.07 -14.12
N ARG A 169 -10.74 -5.02 -13.29
CA ARG A 169 -10.34 -5.13 -11.88
C ARG A 169 -11.34 -5.98 -11.10
N ARG A 170 -12.63 -5.76 -11.36
CA ARG A 170 -13.73 -6.52 -10.75
C ARG A 170 -13.66 -8.02 -11.08
N GLY A 171 -13.46 -8.34 -12.35
CA GLY A 171 -13.35 -9.74 -12.79
C GLY A 171 -12.12 -10.44 -12.24
N THR A 172 -10.97 -9.75 -12.16
CA THR A 172 -9.75 -10.30 -11.57
C THR A 172 -9.92 -10.58 -10.08
N ILE A 173 -10.57 -9.68 -9.33
CA ILE A 173 -10.89 -9.90 -7.91
C ILE A 173 -11.82 -11.12 -7.77
N PHE A 174 -12.86 -11.23 -8.60
CA PHE A 174 -13.79 -12.37 -8.58
C PHE A 174 -13.05 -13.69 -8.80
N VAL A 175 -12.26 -13.81 -9.87
CA VAL A 175 -11.49 -15.02 -10.18
C VAL A 175 -10.55 -15.38 -9.03
N SER A 176 -9.84 -14.38 -8.49
CA SER A 176 -8.93 -14.60 -7.35
C SER A 176 -9.69 -15.06 -6.09
N CYS A 177 -10.87 -14.51 -5.83
CA CYS A 177 -11.72 -14.95 -4.71
C CYS A 177 -12.26 -16.37 -4.91
N CYS A 178 -12.66 -16.74 -6.12
CA CYS A 178 -13.07 -18.12 -6.44
C CYS A 178 -11.93 -19.11 -6.21
N ILE A 179 -10.72 -18.78 -6.68
CA ILE A 179 -9.55 -19.63 -6.47
C ILE A 179 -9.22 -19.73 -4.98
N ALA A 180 -9.23 -18.62 -4.23
CA ALA A 180 -8.94 -18.63 -2.80
C ALA A 180 -9.98 -19.46 -2.01
N ALA A 181 -11.27 -19.33 -2.33
CA ALA A 181 -12.33 -20.11 -1.69
C ALA A 181 -12.19 -21.61 -1.98
N LEU A 182 -11.99 -21.98 -3.25
CA LEU A 182 -11.82 -23.37 -3.65
C LEU A 182 -10.58 -24.00 -3.03
N THR A 183 -9.45 -23.29 -3.03
CA THR A 183 -8.20 -23.80 -2.47
C THR A 183 -8.26 -23.94 -0.96
N GLY A 184 -8.98 -23.08 -0.24
CA GLY A 184 -9.22 -23.24 1.19
C GLY A 184 -10.00 -24.52 1.49
N ILE A 185 -11.04 -24.84 0.70
CA ILE A 185 -11.80 -26.09 0.82
C ILE A 185 -10.92 -27.30 0.46
N ILE A 186 -10.16 -27.24 -0.63
CA ILE A 186 -9.27 -28.32 -1.06
C ILE A 186 -8.23 -28.61 0.02
N GLN A 187 -7.60 -27.56 0.58
CA GLN A 187 -6.64 -27.71 1.67
C GLN A 187 -7.29 -28.34 2.92
N ALA A 188 -8.49 -27.92 3.30
CA ALA A 188 -9.22 -28.50 4.42
C ALA A 188 -9.61 -29.97 4.20
N ALA A 189 -9.87 -30.37 2.95
CA ALA A 189 -10.24 -31.73 2.56
C ALA A 189 -9.04 -32.62 2.22
N SER A 190 -7.80 -32.11 2.22
CA SER A 190 -6.61 -32.86 1.82
C SER A 190 -6.36 -34.07 2.73
N SER A 191 -5.96 -35.19 2.11
CA SER A 191 -5.63 -36.45 2.81
C SER A 191 -4.12 -36.63 2.99
N GLY A 192 -3.31 -35.83 2.30
CA GLY A 192 -1.84 -35.91 2.35
C GLY A 192 -1.18 -34.56 2.12
N TRP A 193 0.11 -34.51 2.39
CA TRP A 193 0.89 -33.28 2.24
C TRP A 193 1.00 -32.82 0.77
N VAL A 194 0.91 -33.73 -0.21
CA VAL A 194 1.00 -33.39 -1.64
C VAL A 194 -0.24 -32.60 -2.07
N ASP A 195 -1.44 -33.10 -1.75
CA ASP A 195 -2.71 -32.44 -2.07
C ASP A 195 -2.78 -31.07 -1.40
N PHE A 196 -2.35 -31.01 -0.14
CA PHE A 196 -2.25 -29.78 0.62
C PHE A 196 -1.30 -28.78 -0.06
N MET A 197 -0.11 -29.24 -0.49
CA MET A 197 0.90 -28.42 -1.19
C MET A 197 0.35 -27.85 -2.50
N ILE A 198 -0.34 -28.66 -3.31
CA ILE A 198 -0.94 -28.19 -4.56
C ILE A 198 -1.96 -27.08 -4.27
N GLY A 199 -2.83 -27.28 -3.26
CA GLY A 199 -3.77 -26.25 -2.82
C GLY A 199 -3.07 -24.96 -2.41
N ARG A 200 -1.96 -25.06 -1.67
CA ARG A 200 -1.13 -23.91 -1.25
C ARG A 200 -0.51 -23.17 -2.44
N LEU A 201 0.06 -23.87 -3.41
CA LEU A 201 0.64 -23.25 -4.62
C LEU A 201 -0.42 -22.54 -5.47
N VAL A 202 -1.59 -23.14 -5.65
CA VAL A 202 -2.68 -22.50 -6.41
C VAL A 202 -3.24 -21.28 -5.67
N LEU A 203 -3.36 -21.35 -4.34
CA LEU A 203 -3.75 -20.20 -3.51
C LEU A 203 -2.82 -19.00 -3.73
N GLY A 204 -1.51 -19.23 -3.82
CA GLY A 204 -0.55 -18.16 -4.01
C GLY A 204 -0.71 -17.38 -5.32
N ILE A 205 -1.16 -18.03 -6.40
CA ILE A 205 -1.47 -17.33 -7.65
C ILE A 205 -2.59 -16.31 -7.41
N ALA A 206 -3.64 -16.70 -6.70
CA ALA A 206 -4.75 -15.81 -6.34
C ALA A 206 -4.30 -14.67 -5.40
N VAL A 207 -3.45 -14.98 -4.43
CA VAL A 207 -2.89 -14.00 -3.48
C VAL A 207 -2.08 -12.94 -4.23
N GLY A 208 -1.17 -13.33 -5.13
CA GLY A 208 -0.35 -12.41 -5.91
C GLY A 208 -1.18 -11.49 -6.82
N ALA A 209 -2.14 -12.06 -7.55
CA ALA A 209 -3.02 -11.28 -8.42
C ALA A 209 -3.91 -10.30 -7.64
N LYS A 210 -4.53 -10.76 -6.55
CA LYS A 210 -5.43 -9.95 -5.72
C LYS A 210 -4.71 -8.82 -4.99
N SER A 211 -3.53 -9.08 -4.43
CA SER A 211 -2.75 -8.09 -3.68
C SER A 211 -2.32 -6.88 -4.52
N SER A 212 -2.15 -7.07 -5.82
CA SER A 212 -1.83 -5.99 -6.76
C SER A 212 -3.09 -5.31 -7.31
N THR A 213 -4.14 -6.07 -7.64
CA THR A 213 -5.37 -5.53 -8.27
C THR A 213 -6.20 -4.67 -7.32
N THR A 214 -6.37 -5.10 -6.07
CA THR A 214 -7.33 -4.45 -5.16
C THR A 214 -6.94 -3.00 -4.80
N PRO A 215 -5.67 -2.68 -4.46
CA PRO A 215 -5.26 -1.31 -4.24
C PRO A 215 -5.41 -0.42 -5.49
N ILE A 216 -5.15 -0.98 -6.68
CA ILE A 216 -5.33 -0.28 -7.95
C ILE A 216 -6.81 0.05 -8.16
N TYR A 217 -7.71 -0.91 -7.95
CA TYR A 217 -9.15 -0.72 -8.09
C TYR A 217 -9.69 0.37 -7.15
N ALA A 218 -9.24 0.35 -5.89
CA ALA A 218 -9.57 1.39 -4.92
C ALA A 218 -9.07 2.77 -5.36
N ALA A 219 -7.82 2.87 -5.82
CA ALA A 219 -7.20 4.12 -6.25
C ALA A 219 -7.84 4.71 -7.53
N GLU A 220 -8.23 3.85 -8.49
CA GLU A 220 -8.87 4.27 -9.76
C GLU A 220 -10.34 4.71 -9.56
N SER A 221 -11.00 4.21 -8.52
CA SER A 221 -12.41 4.50 -8.21
C SER A 221 -12.58 5.67 -7.24
N ALA A 222 -11.57 5.92 -6.40
CA ALA A 222 -11.63 6.91 -5.34
C ALA A 222 -11.52 8.36 -5.85
N PRO A 223 -12.25 9.32 -5.25
CA PRO A 223 -11.97 10.74 -5.39
C PRO A 223 -10.55 11.08 -4.94
N LYS A 224 -9.97 12.14 -5.51
CA LYS A 224 -8.60 12.59 -5.23
C LYS A 224 -8.36 12.80 -3.73
N GLU A 225 -9.34 13.39 -3.05
CA GLU A 225 -9.26 13.83 -1.63
C GLU A 225 -9.11 12.67 -0.64
N VAL A 226 -9.64 11.49 -0.98
CA VAL A 226 -9.64 10.30 -0.10
C VAL A 226 -8.82 9.13 -0.63
N ARG A 227 -8.26 9.26 -1.84
CA ARG A 227 -7.51 8.19 -2.52
C ARG A 227 -6.34 7.64 -1.70
N GLY A 228 -5.54 8.53 -1.12
CA GLY A 228 -4.40 8.14 -0.28
C GLY A 228 -4.83 7.33 0.94
N ALA A 229 -5.84 7.79 1.65
CA ALA A 229 -6.38 7.09 2.82
C ALA A 229 -6.94 5.71 2.46
N LEU A 230 -7.64 5.58 1.33
CA LEU A 230 -8.18 4.30 0.86
C LEU A 230 -7.09 3.30 0.48
N THR A 231 -6.02 3.77 -0.15
CA THR A 231 -4.88 2.90 -0.48
C THR A 231 -4.19 2.38 0.78
N MET A 232 -4.08 3.22 1.82
CA MET A 232 -3.50 2.83 3.10
C MET A 232 -4.39 1.87 3.91
N MET A 233 -5.70 1.96 3.74
CA MET A 233 -6.64 1.04 4.41
C MET A 233 -6.37 -0.43 4.05
N TRP A 234 -5.78 -0.72 2.90
CA TRP A 234 -5.38 -2.09 2.54
C TRP A 234 -4.55 -2.75 3.65
N GLN A 235 -3.50 -2.08 4.12
CA GLN A 235 -2.63 -2.65 5.15
C GLN A 235 -3.32 -2.75 6.52
N MET A 236 -4.14 -1.77 6.87
CA MET A 236 -4.92 -1.78 8.11
C MET A 236 -5.90 -2.96 8.14
N TRP A 237 -6.61 -3.21 7.04
CA TRP A 237 -7.55 -4.33 6.94
C TRP A 237 -6.85 -5.69 6.80
N THR A 238 -5.64 -5.72 6.26
CA THR A 238 -4.79 -6.91 6.30
C THR A 238 -4.42 -7.25 7.75
N ALA A 239 -4.04 -6.26 8.57
CA ALA A 239 -3.78 -6.46 9.99
C ALA A 239 -5.03 -6.95 10.75
N PHE A 240 -6.23 -6.44 10.42
CA PHE A 240 -7.50 -6.97 10.93
C PHE A 240 -7.72 -8.44 10.51
N GLY A 241 -7.44 -8.76 9.25
CA GLY A 241 -7.51 -10.13 8.74
C GLY A 241 -6.57 -11.10 9.48
N ILE A 242 -5.37 -10.64 9.82
CA ILE A 242 -4.42 -11.38 10.68
C ILE A 242 -5.05 -11.69 12.03
N MET A 243 -5.67 -10.71 12.67
CA MET A 243 -6.39 -10.90 13.93
C MET A 243 -7.54 -11.92 13.78
N VAL A 244 -8.33 -11.81 12.72
CA VAL A 244 -9.44 -12.74 12.44
C VAL A 244 -8.93 -14.17 12.20
N GLY A 245 -7.79 -14.35 11.54
CA GLY A 245 -7.16 -15.65 11.33
C GLY A 245 -6.71 -16.31 12.65
N TYR A 246 -6.16 -15.54 13.59
CA TYR A 246 -5.86 -16.03 14.93
C TYR A 246 -7.14 -16.34 15.72
N ALA A 247 -8.17 -15.49 15.63
CA ALA A 247 -9.47 -15.74 16.26
C ALA A 247 -10.10 -17.03 15.74
N ALA A 248 -10.00 -17.31 14.44
CA ALA A 248 -10.45 -18.55 13.85
C ALA A 248 -9.70 -19.77 14.40
N SER A 249 -8.36 -19.67 14.50
CA SER A 249 -7.55 -20.73 15.11
C SER A 249 -7.95 -21.01 16.56
N LEU A 250 -8.22 -19.96 17.34
CA LEU A 250 -8.66 -20.06 18.73
C LEU A 250 -10.10 -20.64 18.82
N GLY A 251 -11.01 -20.21 17.95
CA GLY A 251 -12.40 -20.67 17.95
C GLY A 251 -12.57 -22.15 17.56
N PHE A 252 -11.74 -22.64 16.65
CA PHE A 252 -11.82 -24.02 16.16
C PHE A 252 -10.83 -25.00 16.80
N GLN A 253 -10.10 -24.58 17.83
CA GLN A 253 -9.07 -25.41 18.48
C GLN A 253 -9.59 -26.71 19.10
N ASN A 254 -10.87 -26.76 19.47
CA ASN A 254 -11.53 -27.91 20.09
C ASN A 254 -12.61 -28.52 19.18
N CYS A 255 -12.64 -28.16 17.88
CA CYS A 255 -13.64 -28.63 16.94
C CYS A 255 -13.15 -29.92 16.26
N ASP A 256 -13.47 -31.08 16.83
CA ASP A 256 -13.08 -32.41 16.36
C ASP A 256 -14.23 -33.18 15.63
N PHE A 257 -15.24 -32.47 15.17
CA PHE A 257 -16.44 -33.02 14.55
C PHE A 257 -16.18 -33.96 13.37
N LEU A 258 -15.06 -33.79 12.64
CA LEU A 258 -14.66 -34.64 11.51
C LEU A 258 -13.69 -35.78 11.92
N GLY A 259 -13.50 -36.03 13.21
CA GLY A 259 -12.62 -37.05 13.75
C GLY A 259 -11.46 -36.47 14.59
N GLU A 260 -10.68 -37.34 15.22
CA GLU A 260 -9.52 -36.95 16.03
C GLU A 260 -8.49 -36.16 15.19
N ASN A 261 -7.99 -35.05 15.72
CA ASN A 261 -7.07 -34.11 15.07
C ASN A 261 -7.63 -33.36 13.83
N SER A 262 -8.95 -33.33 13.63
CA SER A 262 -9.58 -32.63 12.49
C SER A 262 -9.68 -31.11 12.66
N GLN A 263 -9.27 -30.54 13.79
CA GLN A 263 -9.39 -29.11 14.14
C GLN A 263 -8.78 -28.20 13.06
N TRP A 264 -7.63 -28.57 12.53
CA TRP A 264 -6.94 -27.77 11.50
C TRP A 264 -7.74 -27.65 10.20
N ARG A 265 -8.59 -28.64 9.88
CA ARG A 265 -9.48 -28.62 8.69
C ARG A 265 -10.50 -27.51 8.81
N TRP A 266 -11.06 -27.31 10.00
CA TRP A 266 -11.98 -26.21 10.28
C TRP A 266 -11.27 -24.86 10.29
N MET A 267 -10.05 -24.78 10.90
CA MET A 267 -9.24 -23.57 10.93
C MET A 267 -8.94 -23.08 9.51
N ILE A 268 -8.50 -23.97 8.62
CA ILE A 268 -8.20 -23.62 7.23
C ILE A 268 -9.49 -23.43 6.41
N GLY A 269 -10.47 -24.30 6.59
CA GLY A 269 -11.73 -24.25 5.83
C GLY A 269 -12.49 -22.94 6.02
N VAL A 270 -12.46 -22.36 7.22
CA VAL A 270 -13.15 -21.09 7.50
C VAL A 270 -12.53 -19.91 6.73
N SER A 271 -11.25 -19.99 6.31
CA SER A 271 -10.64 -18.95 5.47
C SER A 271 -11.28 -18.85 4.07
N SER A 272 -12.06 -19.88 3.65
CA SER A 272 -12.85 -19.84 2.42
C SER A 272 -14.08 -18.92 2.51
N PHE A 273 -14.56 -18.61 3.71
CA PHE A 273 -15.78 -17.82 3.88
C PHE A 273 -15.65 -16.36 3.42
N PRO A 274 -14.66 -15.58 3.83
CA PRO A 274 -14.53 -14.20 3.36
C PRO A 274 -14.39 -14.05 1.84
N PRO A 275 -13.59 -14.86 1.13
CA PRO A 275 -13.54 -14.77 -0.33
C PRO A 275 -14.85 -15.13 -1.04
N ILE A 276 -15.67 -16.04 -0.48
CA ILE A 276 -17.02 -16.33 -1.01
C ILE A 276 -17.89 -15.07 -0.90
N VAL A 277 -17.89 -14.41 0.25
CA VAL A 277 -18.68 -13.19 0.46
C VAL A 277 -18.23 -12.07 -0.49
N VAL A 278 -16.93 -11.82 -0.58
CA VAL A 278 -16.37 -10.81 -1.49
C VAL A 278 -16.69 -11.13 -2.95
N GLY A 279 -16.52 -12.39 -3.36
CA GLY A 279 -16.82 -12.86 -4.72
C GLY A 279 -18.31 -12.69 -5.08
N ALA A 280 -19.21 -13.00 -4.15
CA ALA A 280 -20.65 -12.83 -4.36
C ALA A 280 -21.05 -11.36 -4.52
N LEU A 281 -20.42 -10.46 -3.77
CA LEU A 281 -20.78 -9.04 -3.74
C LEU A 281 -20.06 -8.19 -4.77
N VAL A 282 -18.92 -8.64 -5.33
CA VAL A 282 -18.08 -7.80 -6.19
C VAL A 282 -18.81 -7.34 -7.47
N TYR A 283 -19.75 -8.11 -7.98
CA TYR A 283 -20.53 -7.74 -9.17
C TYR A 283 -21.63 -6.71 -8.92
N LEU A 284 -21.91 -6.36 -7.66
CA LEU A 284 -22.76 -5.21 -7.33
C LEU A 284 -22.05 -3.88 -7.60
N LEU A 285 -20.72 -3.91 -7.72
CA LEU A 285 -19.90 -2.73 -8.01
C LEU A 285 -19.70 -2.53 -9.51
N PRO A 286 -19.54 -1.28 -9.98
CA PRO A 286 -19.06 -1.00 -11.33
C PRO A 286 -17.60 -1.40 -11.47
N ASP A 287 -17.14 -1.76 -12.67
CA ASP A 287 -15.70 -1.94 -12.92
C ASP A 287 -14.97 -0.59 -13.01
N SER A 288 -13.64 -0.64 -12.99
CA SER A 288 -12.81 0.57 -13.04
C SER A 288 -13.12 1.44 -14.27
N PRO A 289 -13.42 2.73 -14.07
CA PRO A 289 -13.57 3.67 -15.19
C PRO A 289 -12.33 3.73 -16.08
N ARG A 290 -11.14 3.66 -15.49
CA ARG A 290 -9.86 3.71 -16.21
C ARG A 290 -9.68 2.50 -17.12
N TRP A 291 -10.07 1.30 -16.67
CA TRP A 291 -10.03 0.12 -17.51
C TRP A 291 -10.94 0.23 -18.74
N TYR A 292 -12.16 0.78 -18.57
CA TYR A 292 -13.05 1.03 -19.70
C TYR A 292 -12.46 2.04 -20.68
N MET A 293 -11.76 3.08 -20.22
CA MET A 293 -11.05 4.05 -21.06
C MET A 293 -9.90 3.40 -21.83
N ASP A 294 -9.12 2.54 -21.19
CA ASP A 294 -8.03 1.79 -21.83
C ASP A 294 -8.55 0.88 -22.97
N LYS A 295 -9.76 0.33 -22.80
CA LYS A 295 -10.48 -0.45 -23.85
C LYS A 295 -11.21 0.43 -24.86
N GLY A 296 -11.10 1.74 -24.81
CA GLY A 296 -11.77 2.68 -25.70
C GLY A 296 -13.26 2.88 -25.44
N ASN A 297 -13.82 2.27 -24.39
CA ASN A 297 -15.25 2.35 -24.10
C ASN A 297 -15.56 3.47 -23.08
N TYR A 298 -15.48 4.72 -23.57
CA TYR A 298 -15.68 5.91 -22.73
C TYR A 298 -17.12 6.05 -22.21
N ARG A 299 -18.12 5.54 -22.91
CA ARG A 299 -19.51 5.54 -22.44
C ARG A 299 -19.64 4.73 -21.15
N LYS A 300 -19.16 3.48 -21.13
CA LYS A 300 -19.16 2.66 -19.91
C LYS A 300 -18.25 3.23 -18.83
N ALA A 301 -17.15 3.88 -19.18
CA ALA A 301 -16.29 4.58 -18.23
C ALA A 301 -17.06 5.68 -17.50
N PHE A 302 -17.79 6.51 -18.24
CA PHE A 302 -18.60 7.58 -17.67
C PHE A 302 -19.77 7.04 -16.82
N GLU A 303 -20.50 6.03 -17.29
CA GLU A 303 -21.56 5.36 -16.53
C GLU A 303 -21.02 4.76 -15.21
N SER A 304 -19.83 4.15 -15.24
CA SER A 304 -19.15 3.63 -14.05
C SER A 304 -18.80 4.75 -13.08
N MET A 305 -18.21 5.85 -13.57
CA MET A 305 -17.81 6.98 -12.74
C MET A 305 -19.04 7.69 -12.12
N ARG A 306 -20.14 7.84 -12.87
CA ARG A 306 -21.41 8.39 -12.35
C ARG A 306 -21.94 7.63 -11.13
N LYS A 307 -21.80 6.32 -11.11
CA LYS A 307 -22.20 5.50 -9.95
C LYS A 307 -21.32 5.74 -8.72
N LEU A 308 -20.08 6.19 -8.93
CA LEU A 308 -19.07 6.44 -7.89
C LEU A 308 -18.97 7.93 -7.47
N ARG A 309 -19.78 8.80 -8.08
CA ARG A 309 -19.86 10.23 -7.75
C ARG A 309 -21.32 10.61 -7.48
N ARG A 310 -21.52 11.68 -6.73
CA ARG A 310 -22.88 12.19 -6.45
C ARG A 310 -23.46 12.93 -7.63
N HIS A 311 -22.61 13.63 -8.39
CA HIS A 311 -23.07 14.52 -9.46
C HIS A 311 -22.36 14.18 -10.78
N ASP A 312 -23.08 14.31 -11.91
CA ASP A 312 -22.56 14.01 -13.24
C ASP A 312 -21.36 14.87 -13.60
N ILE A 313 -21.32 16.13 -13.14
CA ILE A 313 -20.20 17.06 -13.40
C ILE A 313 -18.91 16.56 -12.75
N GLN A 314 -18.98 16.01 -11.52
CA GLN A 314 -17.81 15.41 -10.85
C GLN A 314 -17.30 14.22 -11.65
N ALA A 315 -18.22 13.38 -12.15
CA ALA A 315 -17.86 12.24 -12.99
C ALA A 315 -17.23 12.67 -14.34
N ALA A 316 -17.76 13.71 -14.97
CA ALA A 316 -17.19 14.24 -16.20
C ALA A 316 -15.82 14.89 -15.99
N ARG A 317 -15.64 15.66 -14.90
CA ARG A 317 -14.35 16.21 -14.48
C ARG A 317 -13.30 15.11 -14.36
N ASP A 318 -13.62 14.07 -13.58
CA ASP A 318 -12.68 13.00 -13.29
C ASP A 318 -12.35 12.14 -14.51
N ILE A 319 -13.32 11.89 -15.40
CA ILE A 319 -13.09 11.17 -16.68
C ILE A 319 -12.25 11.98 -17.65
N TYR A 320 -12.52 13.27 -17.81
CA TYR A 320 -11.75 14.11 -18.73
C TYR A 320 -10.30 14.27 -18.23
N LEU A 321 -10.10 14.53 -16.96
CA LEU A 321 -8.78 14.59 -16.36
C LEU A 321 -8.02 13.25 -16.47
N ALA A 322 -8.69 12.14 -16.21
CA ALA A 322 -8.10 10.81 -16.35
C ALA A 322 -7.73 10.50 -17.82
N HIS A 323 -8.51 10.98 -18.78
CA HIS A 323 -8.19 10.87 -20.21
C HIS A 323 -6.91 11.62 -20.57
N THR A 324 -6.76 12.85 -20.08
CA THR A 324 -5.57 13.67 -20.32
C THR A 324 -4.31 12.99 -19.76
N TYR A 325 -4.37 12.46 -18.54
CA TYR A 325 -3.26 11.69 -17.99
C TYR A 325 -2.98 10.39 -18.76
N LEU A 326 -4.02 9.71 -19.24
CA LEU A 326 -3.88 8.47 -20.00
C LEU A 326 -3.19 8.70 -21.35
N GLU A 327 -3.53 9.79 -22.04
CA GLU A 327 -2.87 10.16 -23.30
C GLU A 327 -1.42 10.56 -23.10
N ALA A 328 -1.13 11.35 -22.07
CA ALA A 328 0.24 11.69 -21.71
C ALA A 328 1.07 10.44 -21.36
N GLU A 329 0.46 9.49 -20.64
CA GLU A 329 1.09 8.21 -20.29
C GLU A 329 1.37 7.35 -21.54
N LYS A 330 0.42 7.27 -22.49
CA LYS A 330 0.60 6.54 -23.75
C LYS A 330 1.73 7.12 -24.59
N GLN A 331 1.76 8.45 -24.75
CA GLN A 331 2.85 9.14 -25.45
C GLN A 331 4.21 8.89 -24.81
N SER A 332 4.26 8.86 -23.47
CA SER A 332 5.50 8.60 -22.74
C SER A 332 5.99 7.14 -22.87
N LYS A 333 5.07 6.18 -23.08
CA LYS A 333 5.38 4.74 -23.22
C LYS A 333 5.77 4.33 -24.64
N ASP A 334 5.41 5.13 -25.65
CA ASP A 334 5.54 4.76 -27.06
C ASP A 334 6.98 4.44 -27.43
N GLY A 335 7.21 3.24 -27.97
CA GLY A 335 8.51 2.75 -28.40
C GLY A 335 9.50 2.37 -27.31
N LYS A 336 9.13 2.41 -26.01
CA LYS A 336 10.03 2.13 -24.88
C LYS A 336 9.84 0.73 -24.29
N ASN A 337 10.95 0.05 -24.04
CA ASN A 337 10.94 -1.17 -23.24
C ASN A 337 11.00 -0.82 -21.75
N LEU A 338 9.86 -0.87 -21.06
CA LEU A 338 9.72 -0.45 -19.66
C LEU A 338 10.61 -1.24 -18.69
N LEU A 339 10.85 -2.55 -18.95
CA LEU A 339 11.77 -3.36 -18.13
C LEU A 339 13.21 -2.88 -18.24
N LYS A 340 13.64 -2.56 -19.48
CA LYS A 340 14.96 -1.99 -19.71
C LYS A 340 15.07 -0.61 -19.06
N GLU A 341 14.05 0.23 -19.20
CA GLU A 341 14.01 1.57 -18.63
C GLU A 341 14.07 1.55 -17.09
N LEU A 342 13.41 0.58 -16.44
CA LEU A 342 13.46 0.40 -14.99
C LEU A 342 14.90 0.28 -14.46
N VAL A 343 15.77 -0.39 -15.23
CA VAL A 343 17.15 -0.72 -14.79
C VAL A 343 18.17 0.30 -15.35
N THR A 344 17.95 0.84 -16.56
CA THR A 344 18.95 1.70 -17.24
C THR A 344 18.80 3.18 -16.89
N VAL A 345 17.59 3.66 -16.64
CA VAL A 345 17.36 5.06 -16.26
C VAL A 345 17.66 5.25 -14.78
N ARG A 346 18.65 6.07 -14.45
CA ARG A 346 19.14 6.29 -13.07
C ARG A 346 18.01 6.61 -12.10
N ARG A 347 17.12 7.50 -12.47
CA ARG A 347 15.96 7.92 -11.66
C ARG A 347 15.10 6.70 -11.28
N ASN A 348 14.76 5.88 -12.28
CA ASN A 348 13.89 4.71 -12.10
C ASN A 348 14.60 3.61 -11.29
N TRP A 349 15.87 3.38 -11.58
CA TRP A 349 16.69 2.42 -10.84
C TRP A 349 16.82 2.78 -9.36
N ARG A 350 17.06 4.06 -9.06
CA ARG A 350 17.14 4.51 -7.67
C ARG A 350 15.80 4.41 -6.95
N ALA A 351 14.68 4.74 -7.62
CA ALA A 351 13.35 4.52 -7.09
C ALA A 351 13.11 3.03 -6.79
N ALA A 352 13.49 2.15 -7.72
CA ALA A 352 13.39 0.70 -7.54
C ALA A 352 14.22 0.21 -6.34
N GLN A 353 15.49 0.63 -6.24
CA GLN A 353 16.35 0.28 -5.10
C GLN A 353 15.73 0.69 -3.76
N SER A 354 15.22 1.91 -3.66
CA SER A 354 14.60 2.40 -2.42
C SER A 354 13.30 1.67 -2.10
N ALA A 355 12.44 1.41 -3.10
CA ALA A 355 11.20 0.67 -2.95
C ALA A 355 11.47 -0.79 -2.55
N TRP A 356 12.37 -1.47 -3.24
CA TRP A 356 12.77 -2.86 -2.92
C TRP A 356 13.42 -2.96 -1.55
N PHE A 357 14.20 -1.96 -1.13
CA PHE A 357 14.75 -1.91 0.22
C PHE A 357 13.66 -1.78 1.27
N CYS A 358 12.67 -0.92 1.08
CA CYS A 358 11.54 -0.80 1.99
C CYS A 358 10.76 -2.12 2.09
N MET A 359 10.50 -2.79 0.96
CA MET A 359 9.85 -4.10 0.93
C MET A 359 10.70 -5.20 1.56
N PHE A 360 12.03 -5.17 1.35
CA PHE A 360 12.97 -6.06 2.02
C PHE A 360 12.90 -5.89 3.54
N MET A 361 12.96 -4.65 4.04
CA MET A 361 12.92 -4.38 5.48
C MET A 361 11.59 -4.75 6.10
N GLN A 362 10.47 -4.61 5.37
CA GLN A 362 9.16 -5.08 5.84
C GLN A 362 9.18 -6.58 6.15
N GLN A 363 9.87 -7.36 5.35
CA GLN A 363 9.97 -8.80 5.57
C GLN A 363 11.04 -9.15 6.61
N PHE A 364 12.23 -8.61 6.47
CA PHE A 364 13.37 -8.92 7.34
C PHE A 364 13.31 -8.24 8.72
N CYS A 365 12.29 -7.45 9.01
CA CYS A 365 12.04 -6.98 10.38
C CYS A 365 11.62 -8.10 11.35
N GLY A 366 11.17 -9.26 10.85
CA GLY A 366 10.78 -10.41 11.67
C GLY A 366 9.28 -10.54 11.94
N VAL A 367 8.43 -9.63 11.44
CA VAL A 367 6.97 -9.68 11.68
C VAL A 367 6.33 -10.98 11.21
N ASN A 368 6.76 -11.49 10.04
CA ASN A 368 6.17 -12.71 9.46
C ASN A 368 6.57 -13.98 10.21
N VAL A 369 7.71 -13.96 10.89
CA VAL A 369 8.08 -15.03 11.83
C VAL A 369 7.04 -15.13 12.95
N ILE A 370 6.69 -14.00 13.55
CA ILE A 370 5.68 -13.94 14.59
C ILE A 370 4.31 -14.31 14.00
N ALA A 371 3.95 -13.78 12.84
CA ALA A 371 2.66 -14.05 12.22
C ALA A 371 2.43 -15.53 11.92
N TYR A 372 3.45 -16.26 11.46
CA TYR A 372 3.30 -17.67 11.05
C TYR A 372 3.63 -18.68 12.13
N TYR A 373 4.43 -18.30 13.12
CA TYR A 373 4.99 -19.25 14.09
C TYR A 373 4.79 -18.84 15.54
N SER A 374 4.00 -17.78 15.86
CA SER A 374 3.82 -17.31 17.23
C SER A 374 3.31 -18.40 18.17
N THR A 375 2.34 -19.19 17.75
CA THR A 375 1.82 -20.30 18.58
C THR A 375 2.94 -21.30 18.92
N ARG A 376 3.79 -21.66 17.95
CA ARG A 376 4.93 -22.55 18.18
C ARG A 376 5.98 -21.88 19.10
N ILE A 377 6.29 -20.62 18.86
CA ILE A 377 7.22 -19.85 19.70
C ILE A 377 6.76 -19.85 21.15
N PHE A 378 5.46 -19.61 21.39
CA PHE A 378 4.91 -19.61 22.74
C PHE A 378 4.84 -21.01 23.37
N THR A 379 4.51 -22.05 22.61
CA THR A 379 4.56 -23.43 23.12
C THR A 379 5.97 -23.87 23.47
N ASP A 380 6.98 -23.46 22.72
CA ASP A 380 8.39 -23.76 23.00
C ASP A 380 8.90 -23.07 24.27
N THR A 381 8.21 -22.00 24.77
CA THR A 381 8.50 -21.38 26.07
C THR A 381 7.88 -22.10 27.25
N GLY A 382 7.00 -23.09 27.00
CA GLY A 382 6.34 -23.89 28.02
C GLY A 382 4.86 -23.61 28.23
N PHE A 383 4.22 -22.81 27.34
CA PHE A 383 2.77 -22.64 27.38
C PHE A 383 2.01 -23.87 26.93
N SER A 384 0.83 -24.09 27.50
CA SER A 384 -0.17 -24.95 26.89
C SER A 384 -0.58 -24.38 25.53
N ARG A 385 -1.03 -25.24 24.64
CA ARG A 385 -1.47 -24.83 23.29
C ARG A 385 -2.57 -23.76 23.33
N ASP A 386 -3.52 -23.89 24.26
CA ASP A 386 -4.65 -22.97 24.39
C ASP A 386 -4.20 -21.55 24.77
N VAL A 387 -3.25 -21.46 25.70
CA VAL A 387 -2.66 -20.19 26.11
C VAL A 387 -1.81 -19.60 24.98
N ALA A 388 -1.06 -20.43 24.24
CA ALA A 388 -0.25 -19.99 23.12
C ALA A 388 -1.10 -19.44 21.96
N LEU A 389 -2.26 -20.06 21.66
CA LEU A 389 -3.22 -19.55 20.68
C LEU A 389 -3.85 -18.23 21.12
N THR A 390 -4.21 -18.11 22.42
CA THR A 390 -4.74 -16.88 22.99
C THR A 390 -3.69 -15.75 22.94
N ALA A 391 -2.43 -16.04 23.25
CA ALA A 391 -1.33 -15.07 23.14
C ALA A 391 -1.09 -14.65 21.68
N SER A 392 -1.20 -15.58 20.74
CA SER A 392 -1.11 -15.27 19.29
C SER A 392 -2.26 -14.37 18.83
N PHE A 393 -3.47 -14.59 19.32
CA PHE A 393 -4.60 -13.69 19.07
C PHE A 393 -4.32 -12.27 19.59
N GLY A 394 -3.73 -12.14 20.81
CA GLY A 394 -3.29 -10.86 21.35
C GLY A 394 -2.27 -10.13 20.45
N CYS A 395 -1.35 -10.87 19.80
CA CYS A 395 -0.46 -10.29 18.79
C CYS A 395 -1.24 -9.67 17.62
N GLY A 396 -2.28 -10.35 17.14
CA GLY A 396 -3.16 -9.85 16.08
C GLY A 396 -3.92 -8.59 16.48
N VAL A 397 -4.47 -8.56 17.70
CA VAL A 397 -5.17 -7.40 18.26
C VAL A 397 -4.25 -6.18 18.32
N LEU A 398 -3.04 -6.33 18.86
CA LEU A 398 -2.09 -5.23 18.99
C LEU A 398 -1.56 -4.76 17.62
N ASN A 399 -1.37 -5.68 16.69
CA ASN A 399 -1.04 -5.33 15.31
C ASN A 399 -2.12 -4.43 14.68
N TRP A 400 -3.38 -4.81 14.83
CA TRP A 400 -4.49 -4.04 14.28
C TRP A 400 -4.66 -2.69 14.99
N LEU A 401 -4.65 -2.66 16.33
CA LEU A 401 -4.74 -1.42 17.10
C LEU A 401 -3.59 -0.47 16.78
N GLY A 402 -2.37 -0.99 16.62
CA GLY A 402 -1.20 -0.20 16.22
C GLY A 402 -1.28 0.34 14.77
N ALA A 403 -2.07 -0.31 13.89
CA ALA A 403 -2.29 0.17 12.53
C ALA A 403 -3.27 1.35 12.44
N LEU A 404 -4.16 1.56 13.40
CA LEU A 404 -5.13 2.65 13.38
C LEU A 404 -4.47 4.05 13.38
N PRO A 405 -3.48 4.34 14.23
CA PRO A 405 -2.78 5.63 14.18
C PRO A 405 -2.03 5.88 12.87
N ALA A 406 -1.64 4.82 12.14
CA ALA A 406 -0.85 4.95 10.91
C ALA A 406 -1.54 5.83 9.86
N VAL A 407 -2.88 5.77 9.76
CA VAL A 407 -3.67 6.57 8.83
C VAL A 407 -3.46 8.08 9.03
N LEU A 408 -3.22 8.51 10.27
CA LEU A 408 -3.00 9.93 10.61
C LEU A 408 -1.51 10.29 10.65
N THR A 409 -0.67 9.33 10.99
CA THR A 409 0.76 9.61 11.26
C THR A 409 1.61 9.61 10.00
N ILE A 410 1.27 8.84 8.97
CA ILE A 410 2.10 8.70 7.76
C ILE A 410 2.22 10.02 6.99
N ASP A 411 1.13 10.78 6.88
CA ASP A 411 1.14 12.08 6.20
C ASP A 411 1.67 13.20 7.11
N ARG A 412 1.57 13.03 8.44
CA ARG A 412 2.08 14.02 9.40
C ARG A 412 3.59 13.90 9.60
N PHE A 413 4.13 12.70 9.76
CA PHE A 413 5.54 12.48 10.08
C PHE A 413 6.40 12.21 8.84
N GLY A 414 5.82 11.68 7.77
CA GLY A 414 6.53 11.27 6.56
C GLY A 414 6.98 9.81 6.60
N ARG A 415 7.32 9.29 5.42
CA ARG A 415 7.60 7.87 5.21
C ARG A 415 8.94 7.46 5.78
N ARG A 416 9.99 8.23 5.45
CA ARG A 416 11.35 8.00 5.94
C ARG A 416 11.46 8.17 7.45
N ASN A 417 10.82 9.20 8.01
CA ASN A 417 10.90 9.45 9.45
C ASN A 417 10.21 8.35 10.25
N LEU A 418 9.10 7.78 9.77
CA LEU A 418 8.46 6.63 10.42
C LEU A 418 9.37 5.40 10.40
N LEU A 419 10.08 5.12 9.29
CA LEU A 419 11.05 4.03 9.24
C LEU A 419 12.18 4.24 10.26
N LEU A 420 12.74 5.46 10.32
CA LEU A 420 13.83 5.80 11.23
C LEU A 420 13.41 5.77 12.70
N ALA A 421 12.16 6.04 13.00
CA ALA A 421 11.65 5.96 14.37
C ALA A 421 11.36 4.51 14.79
N THR A 422 10.82 3.69 13.89
CA THR A 422 10.36 2.34 14.25
C THR A 422 11.46 1.28 14.19
N LEU A 423 12.38 1.33 13.23
CA LEU A 423 13.43 0.31 13.07
C LEU A 423 14.31 0.09 14.32
N PRO A 424 14.81 1.14 15.01
CA PRO A 424 15.59 0.94 16.23
C PRO A 424 14.77 0.29 17.36
N LEU A 425 13.50 0.70 17.50
CA LEU A 425 12.61 0.16 18.53
C LEU A 425 12.26 -1.31 18.24
N LEU A 426 12.09 -1.68 16.97
CA LEU A 426 11.91 -3.07 16.55
C LEU A 426 13.14 -3.91 16.84
N SER A 427 14.34 -3.38 16.59
CA SER A 427 15.60 -4.03 16.96
C SER A 427 15.68 -4.30 18.46
N ILE A 428 15.42 -3.28 19.28
CA ILE A 428 15.43 -3.40 20.75
C ILE A 428 14.39 -4.44 21.21
N SER A 429 13.17 -4.40 20.66
CA SER A 429 12.11 -5.35 21.04
C SER A 429 12.49 -6.80 20.73
N LEU A 430 13.11 -7.08 19.58
CA LEU A 430 13.54 -8.43 19.23
C LEU A 430 14.76 -8.89 20.02
N LEU A 431 15.70 -8.00 20.34
CA LEU A 431 16.81 -8.31 21.25
C LEU A 431 16.30 -8.59 22.66
N TRP A 432 15.29 -7.84 23.12
CA TRP A 432 14.59 -8.15 24.38
C TRP A 432 13.94 -9.53 24.32
N THR A 433 13.21 -9.86 23.22
CA THR A 433 12.65 -11.21 23.03
C THR A 433 13.74 -12.27 23.10
N ALA A 434 14.86 -12.08 22.40
CA ALA A 434 16.00 -13.00 22.41
C ALA A 434 16.59 -13.22 23.82
N GLY A 435 16.77 -12.14 24.58
CA GLY A 435 17.25 -12.19 25.96
C GLY A 435 16.27 -12.88 26.89
N SER A 436 14.97 -12.70 26.67
CA SER A 436 13.90 -13.31 27.48
C SER A 436 13.95 -14.84 27.45
N PHE A 437 14.40 -15.46 26.35
CA PHE A 437 14.57 -16.93 26.29
C PHE A 437 15.68 -17.48 27.18
N GLN A 438 16.59 -16.64 27.67
CA GLN A 438 17.67 -17.05 28.59
C GLN A 438 17.25 -17.03 30.06
N VAL A 439 16.06 -16.51 30.39
CA VAL A 439 15.57 -16.46 31.78
C VAL A 439 15.24 -17.85 32.27
N GLN A 440 15.76 -18.21 33.49
CA GLN A 440 15.62 -19.55 34.05
C GLN A 440 14.21 -19.84 34.55
N ASP A 441 13.56 -18.84 35.18
CA ASP A 441 12.18 -18.98 35.67
C ASP A 441 11.20 -19.09 34.50
N PRO A 442 10.47 -20.22 34.36
CA PRO A 442 9.55 -20.43 33.26
C PRO A 442 8.41 -19.40 33.19
N GLN A 443 7.86 -18.96 34.32
CA GLN A 443 6.76 -18.00 34.36
C GLN A 443 7.23 -16.60 33.92
N LEU A 444 8.37 -16.17 34.45
CA LEU A 444 8.96 -14.88 34.10
C LEU A 444 9.41 -14.86 32.64
N ARG A 445 10.10 -15.92 32.18
CA ARG A 445 10.50 -16.08 30.76
C ARG A 445 9.34 -15.90 29.84
N THR A 446 8.27 -16.61 30.07
CA THR A 446 7.08 -16.63 29.26
C THR A 446 6.37 -15.27 29.21
N SER A 447 6.24 -14.63 30.38
CA SER A 447 5.66 -13.26 30.46
C SER A 447 6.49 -12.22 29.71
N LEU A 448 7.82 -12.31 29.82
CA LEU A 448 8.72 -11.39 29.11
C LEU A 448 8.69 -11.60 27.60
N VAL A 449 8.63 -12.86 27.13
CA VAL A 449 8.52 -13.16 25.68
C VAL A 449 7.22 -12.60 25.11
N ILE A 450 6.07 -12.81 25.77
CA ILE A 450 4.80 -12.22 25.32
C ILE A 450 4.88 -10.70 25.30
N ALA A 451 5.33 -10.08 26.38
CA ALA A 451 5.39 -8.63 26.48
C ALA A 451 6.26 -8.02 25.37
N SER A 452 7.45 -8.59 25.12
CA SER A 452 8.36 -8.11 24.09
C SER A 452 7.80 -8.29 22.68
N VAL A 453 7.14 -9.42 22.38
CA VAL A 453 6.47 -9.67 21.10
C VAL A 453 5.28 -8.71 20.91
N TYR A 454 4.51 -8.44 21.95
CA TYR A 454 3.39 -7.49 21.89
C TYR A 454 3.85 -6.07 21.61
N VAL A 455 4.92 -5.62 22.28
CA VAL A 455 5.56 -4.33 22.03
C VAL A 455 6.08 -4.26 20.59
N PHE A 456 6.71 -5.33 20.10
CA PHE A 456 7.16 -5.41 18.71
C PHE A 456 6.00 -5.24 17.71
N MET A 457 4.90 -5.98 17.88
CA MET A 457 3.74 -5.93 16.99
C MET A 457 3.11 -4.53 16.96
N PHE A 458 2.99 -3.88 18.12
CA PHE A 458 2.44 -2.53 18.22
C PHE A 458 3.33 -1.48 17.53
N ILE A 459 4.66 -1.58 17.66
CA ILE A 459 5.63 -0.67 17.03
C ILE A 459 5.71 -0.89 15.52
N TYR A 460 5.64 -2.14 15.05
CA TYR A 460 5.69 -2.49 13.63
C TYR A 460 4.56 -1.83 12.83
N SER A 461 3.36 -1.83 13.39
CA SER A 461 2.13 -1.52 12.68
C SER A 461 2.05 -0.09 12.10
N PRO A 462 2.47 1.00 12.79
CA PRO A 462 2.40 2.34 12.22
C PRO A 462 3.56 2.66 11.26
N GLY A 463 4.66 1.92 11.33
CA GLY A 463 5.88 2.16 10.53
C GLY A 463 5.99 1.22 9.33
N LEU A 464 6.65 0.09 9.53
CA LEU A 464 6.95 -0.89 8.47
C LEU A 464 5.71 -1.58 7.90
N GLY A 465 4.54 -1.50 8.54
CA GLY A 465 3.29 -2.00 7.97
C GLY A 465 2.93 -1.27 6.68
N PRO A 466 2.47 -0.02 6.74
CA PRO A 466 1.96 0.74 5.60
C PRO A 466 3.04 1.43 4.74
N VAL A 467 4.16 1.86 5.34
CA VAL A 467 5.17 2.68 4.67
C VAL A 467 5.73 2.04 3.39
N PRO A 468 6.12 0.75 3.33
CA PRO A 468 6.71 0.18 2.13
C PRO A 468 5.82 0.26 0.90
N PHE A 469 4.52 -0.03 1.05
CA PHE A 469 3.56 0.05 -0.06
C PHE A 469 3.30 1.49 -0.50
N THR A 470 3.10 2.40 0.46
CA THR A 470 2.87 3.82 0.15
C THR A 470 4.10 4.44 -0.51
N TYR A 471 5.28 4.19 0.05
CA TYR A 471 6.55 4.66 -0.50
C TYR A 471 6.76 4.15 -1.93
N SER A 472 6.54 2.87 -2.18
CA SER A 472 6.70 2.28 -3.51
C SER A 472 5.73 2.89 -4.53
N ALA A 473 4.48 3.19 -4.12
CA ALA A 473 3.51 3.85 -4.99
C ALA A 473 3.90 5.30 -5.35
N GLU A 474 4.58 6.01 -4.46
CA GLU A 474 5.04 7.38 -4.65
C GLU A 474 6.37 7.47 -5.41
N ALA A 475 7.29 6.53 -5.20
CA ALA A 475 8.64 6.56 -5.74
C ALA A 475 8.70 6.46 -7.27
N PHE A 476 7.78 5.72 -7.90
CA PHE A 476 7.81 5.48 -9.34
C PHE A 476 7.05 6.53 -10.15
N PRO A 477 7.60 7.00 -11.29
CA PRO A 477 6.89 7.87 -12.22
C PRO A 477 5.68 7.16 -12.83
N LEU A 478 4.70 7.93 -13.28
CA LEU A 478 3.40 7.41 -13.74
C LEU A 478 3.53 6.32 -14.80
N HIS A 479 4.39 6.55 -15.84
CA HIS A 479 4.52 5.64 -16.98
C HIS A 479 5.07 4.26 -16.64
N ILE A 480 5.89 4.13 -15.58
CA ILE A 480 6.52 2.87 -15.14
C ILE A 480 5.96 2.35 -13.81
N ARG A 481 5.08 3.10 -13.16
CA ARG A 481 4.58 2.82 -11.80
C ARG A 481 4.00 1.42 -11.66
N ALA A 482 3.20 0.98 -12.64
CA ALA A 482 2.57 -0.34 -12.59
C ALA A 482 3.62 -1.47 -12.54
N LEU A 483 4.65 -1.38 -13.37
CA LEU A 483 5.77 -2.34 -13.40
C LEU A 483 6.62 -2.25 -12.14
N GLY A 484 6.93 -1.02 -11.69
CA GLY A 484 7.68 -0.78 -10.46
C GLY A 484 6.98 -1.37 -9.23
N MET A 485 5.69 -1.14 -9.08
CA MET A 485 4.87 -1.70 -8.00
C MET A 485 4.80 -3.24 -8.08
N ALA A 486 4.62 -3.80 -9.27
CA ALA A 486 4.61 -5.27 -9.45
C ALA A 486 5.94 -5.89 -9.03
N SER A 487 7.07 -5.27 -9.43
CA SER A 487 8.41 -5.72 -9.03
C SER A 487 8.63 -5.63 -7.51
N ALA A 488 8.21 -4.54 -6.88
CA ALA A 488 8.32 -4.35 -5.42
C ALA A 488 7.45 -5.38 -4.66
N THR A 489 6.24 -5.64 -5.14
CA THR A 489 5.35 -6.65 -4.56
C THR A 489 5.91 -8.07 -4.75
N ALA A 490 6.52 -8.36 -5.91
CA ALA A 490 7.18 -9.65 -6.14
C ALA A 490 8.36 -9.87 -5.19
N VAL A 491 9.16 -8.83 -4.92
CA VAL A 491 10.22 -8.87 -3.90
C VAL A 491 9.64 -9.20 -2.52
N THR A 492 8.54 -8.55 -2.14
CA THR A 492 7.84 -8.82 -0.87
C THR A 492 7.48 -10.30 -0.73
N TRP A 493 6.82 -10.88 -1.73
CA TRP A 493 6.39 -12.28 -1.68
C TRP A 493 7.56 -13.26 -1.75
N ALA A 494 8.59 -12.97 -2.55
CA ALA A 494 9.80 -13.81 -2.62
C ALA A 494 10.51 -13.89 -1.26
N LEU A 495 10.66 -12.74 -0.59
CA LEU A 495 11.27 -12.67 0.74
C LEU A 495 10.37 -13.29 1.83
N ASN A 496 9.07 -13.15 1.69
CA ASN A 496 8.10 -13.80 2.57
C ASN A 496 8.23 -15.33 2.49
N PHE A 497 8.34 -15.87 1.27
CA PHE A 497 8.66 -17.28 1.08
C PHE A 497 9.98 -17.67 1.75
N LEU A 498 11.04 -16.90 1.52
CA LEU A 498 12.36 -17.18 2.08
C LEU A 498 12.32 -17.27 3.62
N ILE A 499 11.65 -16.33 4.27
CA ILE A 499 11.50 -16.28 5.73
C ILE A 499 10.68 -17.47 6.23
N SER A 500 9.53 -17.71 5.62
CA SER A 500 8.65 -18.83 6.00
C SER A 500 9.36 -20.18 5.83
N PHE A 501 10.12 -20.33 4.75
CA PHE A 501 10.90 -21.54 4.45
C PHE A 501 12.09 -21.75 5.40
N SER A 502 12.83 -20.69 5.68
CA SER A 502 14.09 -20.79 6.46
C SER A 502 13.89 -20.84 7.96
N TRP A 503 12.83 -20.25 8.50
CA TRP A 503 12.64 -20.08 9.93
C TRP A 503 12.66 -21.39 10.72
N PRO A 504 11.94 -22.47 10.35
CA PRO A 504 11.99 -23.72 11.13
C PRO A 504 13.41 -24.30 11.24
N LYS A 505 14.20 -24.19 10.15
CA LYS A 505 15.61 -24.66 10.16
C LYS A 505 16.52 -23.73 10.96
N MET A 506 16.27 -22.43 10.93
CA MET A 506 17.00 -21.46 11.76
C MET A 506 16.77 -21.72 13.26
N MET A 507 15.53 -22.04 13.66
CA MET A 507 15.21 -22.40 15.04
C MET A 507 15.95 -23.63 15.51
N GLU A 508 16.12 -24.63 14.66
CA GLU A 508 16.90 -25.83 14.97
C GLU A 508 18.40 -25.53 15.08
N ALA A 509 18.94 -24.71 14.16
CA ALA A 509 20.38 -24.45 14.07
C ALA A 509 20.89 -23.38 15.06
N MET A 510 20.10 -22.33 15.31
CA MET A 510 20.53 -21.12 16.04
C MET A 510 19.81 -20.92 17.38
N THR A 511 18.88 -21.78 17.74
CA THR A 511 17.96 -21.63 18.87
C THR A 511 17.03 -20.40 18.70
N PRO A 512 15.94 -20.24 19.49
CA PRO A 512 15.09 -19.06 19.45
C PRO A 512 15.85 -17.76 19.68
N THR A 513 16.79 -17.75 20.64
CA THR A 513 17.64 -16.59 20.93
C THR A 513 18.42 -16.13 19.70
N GLY A 514 19.10 -17.03 18.99
CA GLY A 514 19.85 -16.69 17.79
C GLY A 514 18.96 -16.20 16.65
N GLY A 515 17.81 -16.82 16.44
CA GLY A 515 16.83 -16.41 15.44
C GLY A 515 16.32 -14.99 15.64
N PHE A 516 15.94 -14.62 16.86
CA PHE A 516 15.49 -13.26 17.17
C PHE A 516 16.62 -12.22 17.15
N CYS A 517 17.84 -12.60 17.59
CA CYS A 517 19.02 -11.75 17.45
C CYS A 517 19.33 -11.45 15.96
N TRP A 518 19.18 -12.42 15.08
CA TRP A 518 19.36 -12.25 13.62
C TRP A 518 18.44 -11.16 13.08
N TYR A 519 17.13 -11.24 13.35
CA TYR A 519 16.19 -10.21 12.88
C TYR A 519 16.37 -8.88 13.61
N GLY A 520 16.76 -8.88 14.88
CA GLY A 520 17.14 -7.68 15.62
C GLY A 520 18.32 -6.95 14.96
N ALA A 521 19.35 -7.70 14.55
CA ALA A 521 20.50 -7.16 13.83
C ALA A 521 20.10 -6.58 12.46
N TRP A 522 19.23 -7.26 11.70
CA TRP A 522 18.73 -6.71 10.44
C TRP A 522 17.94 -5.41 10.60
N ASN A 523 17.17 -5.24 11.69
CA ASN A 523 16.51 -3.96 11.98
C ASN A 523 17.52 -2.84 12.26
N ALA A 524 18.60 -3.13 13.00
CA ALA A 524 19.68 -2.16 13.25
C ALA A 524 20.42 -1.78 11.95
N VAL A 525 20.78 -2.77 11.13
CA VAL A 525 21.38 -2.55 9.81
C VAL A 525 20.42 -1.77 8.91
N GLY A 526 19.14 -2.16 8.90
CA GLY A 526 18.08 -1.49 8.15
C GLY A 526 17.92 -0.02 8.53
N PHE A 527 18.04 0.32 9.81
CA PHE A 527 18.04 1.71 10.26
C PHE A 527 19.18 2.51 9.62
N VAL A 528 20.41 1.96 9.62
CA VAL A 528 21.56 2.62 9.01
C VAL A 528 21.33 2.84 7.51
N PHE A 529 20.88 1.80 6.80
CA PHE A 529 20.60 1.92 5.36
C PHE A 529 19.43 2.89 5.07
N ALA A 530 18.35 2.84 5.86
CA ALA A 530 17.23 3.79 5.72
C ALA A 530 17.70 5.23 5.92
N TYR A 531 18.59 5.49 6.89
CA TYR A 531 19.13 6.82 7.14
C TYR A 531 19.94 7.37 5.97
N PHE A 532 20.77 6.54 5.33
CA PHE A 532 21.69 7.00 4.29
C PHE A 532 21.13 6.90 2.86
N LEU A 533 20.21 5.98 2.58
CA LEU A 533 19.80 5.66 1.20
C LEU A 533 18.35 6.00 0.86
N VAL A 534 17.45 6.02 1.84
CA VAL A 534 16.02 6.25 1.57
C VAL A 534 15.72 7.75 1.59
N PRO A 535 15.33 8.36 0.46
CA PRO A 535 14.88 9.75 0.44
C PRO A 535 13.44 9.88 1.01
N GLU A 536 13.08 11.07 1.49
CA GLU A 536 11.72 11.36 1.93
C GLU A 536 10.83 11.74 0.74
N THR A 537 9.63 11.16 0.69
CA THR A 537 8.65 11.39 -0.37
C THR A 537 7.45 12.24 0.06
N LYS A 538 7.33 12.52 1.37
CA LYS A 538 6.20 13.25 1.94
C LYS A 538 6.03 14.64 1.31
N GLY A 539 4.79 14.94 0.90
CA GLY A 539 4.36 16.28 0.49
C GLY A 539 5.03 16.80 -0.79
N ARG A 540 5.67 15.91 -1.57
CA ARG A 540 6.36 16.27 -2.81
C ARG A 540 5.51 15.97 -4.04
N THR A 541 5.62 16.85 -5.02
CA THR A 541 5.04 16.62 -6.36
C THR A 541 5.84 15.56 -7.11
N LEU A 542 5.32 15.08 -8.24
CA LEU A 542 6.03 14.08 -9.07
C LEU A 542 7.32 14.65 -9.66
N GLU A 543 7.31 15.94 -10.02
CA GLU A 543 8.44 16.67 -10.57
C GLU A 543 9.56 16.82 -9.53
N GLU A 544 9.22 17.22 -8.31
CA GLU A 544 10.16 17.27 -7.18
C GLU A 544 10.75 15.89 -6.84
N LEU A 545 9.94 14.83 -6.97
CA LEU A 545 10.41 13.46 -6.79
C LEU A 545 11.37 13.03 -7.91
N ASP A 546 11.22 13.58 -9.13
CA ASP A 546 12.17 13.33 -10.21
C ASP A 546 13.55 13.91 -9.88
N GLU A 547 13.63 15.08 -9.30
CA GLU A 547 14.90 15.64 -8.79
C GLU A 547 15.48 14.80 -7.66
N VAL A 548 14.67 14.47 -6.67
CA VAL A 548 15.07 13.66 -5.51
C VAL A 548 15.67 12.32 -5.93
N PHE A 549 15.03 11.60 -6.87
CA PHE A 549 15.51 10.30 -7.34
C PHE A 549 16.59 10.40 -8.43
N SER A 550 16.86 11.59 -8.98
CA SER A 550 17.94 11.80 -9.95
C SER A 550 19.31 12.00 -9.30
N VAL A 551 19.39 12.39 -8.01
CA VAL A 551 20.62 12.50 -7.24
C VAL A 551 21.26 11.11 -7.07
N ARG A 552 22.58 11.03 -7.04
CA ARG A 552 23.31 9.75 -6.83
C ARG A 552 23.18 9.29 -5.38
N ASN A 553 23.09 7.99 -5.15
CA ASN A 553 23.05 7.42 -3.78
C ASN A 553 24.25 7.86 -2.93
N ARG A 554 25.44 7.99 -3.54
CA ARG A 554 26.64 8.46 -2.86
C ARG A 554 26.51 9.90 -2.34
N ASP A 555 25.96 10.79 -3.17
CA ASP A 555 25.81 12.20 -2.83
C ASP A 555 24.76 12.37 -1.74
N HIS A 556 23.66 11.62 -1.83
CA HIS A 556 22.64 11.55 -0.78
C HIS A 556 23.21 11.03 0.54
N ALA A 557 23.97 9.94 0.52
CA ALA A 557 24.59 9.38 1.71
C ALA A 557 25.62 10.35 2.33
N LEU A 558 26.44 11.01 1.49
CA LEU A 558 27.41 12.00 1.95
C LEU A 558 26.73 13.22 2.60
N TYR A 559 25.63 13.69 2.03
CA TYR A 559 24.83 14.74 2.64
C TYR A 559 24.32 14.36 4.03
N HIS A 560 23.72 13.17 4.18
CA HIS A 560 23.23 12.71 5.47
C HIS A 560 24.36 12.45 6.47
N TRP A 561 25.53 12.02 6.00
CA TRP A 561 26.72 11.92 6.84
C TRP A 561 27.17 13.29 7.37
N ARG A 562 27.23 14.31 6.51
CA ARG A 562 27.55 15.70 6.90
C ARG A 562 26.53 16.24 7.90
N ARG A 563 25.24 15.97 7.66
CA ARG A 563 24.15 16.36 8.56
C ARG A 563 24.24 15.67 9.93
N LEU A 564 24.59 14.39 9.96
CA LEU A 564 24.83 13.65 11.20
C LEU A 564 25.99 14.27 11.97
N LYS A 565 27.13 14.50 11.29
CA LYS A 565 28.31 15.14 11.88
C LYS A 565 27.98 16.54 12.45
N TYR A 566 27.24 17.34 11.69
CA TYR A 566 26.75 18.65 12.15
C TYR A 566 25.91 18.51 13.43
N GLY A 567 24.95 17.58 13.46
CA GLY A 567 24.10 17.32 14.64
C GLY A 567 24.91 16.93 15.88
N VAL A 568 25.88 16.02 15.73
CA VAL A 568 26.78 15.60 16.82
C VAL A 568 27.64 16.74 17.31
N LEU A 569 28.26 17.55 16.42
CA LEU A 569 29.08 18.67 16.77
C LEU A 569 28.27 19.78 17.46
N LYS A 570 27.04 20.03 16.99
CA LYS A 570 26.13 20.99 17.64
C LYS A 570 25.72 20.54 19.05
N LEU A 571 25.51 19.23 19.25
CA LEU A 571 25.25 18.65 20.57
C LEU A 571 26.45 18.82 21.51
N ALA A 572 27.66 18.72 20.94
CA ALA A 572 28.92 18.99 21.65
C ALA A 572 29.23 20.50 21.83
N ARG A 573 28.27 21.37 21.49
CA ARG A 573 28.40 22.85 21.57
C ARG A 573 29.54 23.45 20.73
N VAL A 574 29.92 22.76 19.65
CA VAL A 574 30.88 23.30 18.67
C VAL A 574 30.10 24.15 17.68
N ASP A 575 30.58 25.35 17.44
CA ASP A 575 29.97 26.26 16.45
C ASP A 575 30.31 25.76 15.04
N VAL A 576 29.30 25.39 14.27
CA VAL A 576 29.44 24.81 12.92
C VAL A 576 28.36 25.38 12.02
N GLU A 577 28.74 25.72 10.80
CA GLU A 577 27.76 26.16 9.80
C GLU A 577 26.73 25.07 9.45
N PRO A 578 25.45 25.43 9.29
CA PRO A 578 24.41 24.48 8.89
C PRO A 578 24.70 23.91 7.49
N VAL A 579 24.45 22.63 7.33
CA VAL A 579 24.62 21.96 6.04
C VAL A 579 23.52 22.45 5.08
N PRO A 580 23.86 23.01 3.90
CA PRO A 580 22.87 23.50 2.95
C PRO A 580 21.96 22.35 2.50
N PRO A 581 20.69 22.62 2.13
CA PRO A 581 19.77 21.60 1.69
C PRO A 581 20.29 20.88 0.43
N LEU A 582 20.05 19.57 0.33
CA LEU A 582 20.51 18.76 -0.80
C LEU A 582 19.70 19.02 -2.09
N TYR A 583 18.49 19.50 -1.92
CA TYR A 583 17.56 19.87 -2.98
C TYR A 583 17.16 21.33 -2.72
N GLU A 584 17.04 22.13 -3.74
CA GLU A 584 16.40 23.43 -3.67
C GLU A 584 14.89 23.18 -3.49
N VAL A 585 14.47 23.00 -2.26
CA VAL A 585 13.06 22.98 -1.90
C VAL A 585 12.68 24.45 -1.72
N GLU A 586 11.94 25.00 -2.64
CA GLU A 586 11.17 26.21 -2.38
C GLU A 586 10.14 25.86 -1.28
N GLY A 587 10.57 26.00 -0.04
CA GLY A 587 9.70 25.85 1.11
C GLY A 587 8.69 27.01 1.15
N PRO A 588 7.52 26.84 1.84
CA PRO A 588 6.64 27.96 2.07
C PRO A 588 7.46 29.06 2.77
N GLN A 589 7.66 30.18 2.06
CA GLN A 589 8.31 31.35 2.65
C GLN A 589 7.41 31.80 3.79
N GLU A 590 7.93 31.74 5.02
CA GLU A 590 7.29 32.43 6.13
C GLU A 590 7.15 33.90 5.74
N PRO A 591 5.95 34.50 5.92
CA PRO A 591 5.78 35.92 5.62
C PRO A 591 6.79 36.69 6.44
N LYS A 592 7.67 37.42 5.76
CA LYS A 592 8.58 38.36 6.44
C LYS A 592 7.77 39.29 7.33
N PRO A 593 8.11 39.46 8.61
CA PRO A 593 7.40 40.40 9.46
C PRO A 593 7.44 41.77 8.77
N SER A 594 6.28 42.34 8.51
CA SER A 594 6.17 43.71 8.02
C SER A 594 6.78 44.63 9.08
N ASN A 595 7.90 45.24 8.73
CA ASN A 595 8.41 46.35 9.53
C ASN A 595 7.32 47.45 9.52
N ALA A 596 6.65 47.58 10.64
CA ALA A 596 5.82 48.75 10.96
C ALA A 596 6.71 49.87 11.46
#